data_001340225eb649126a2ff0ddfec327b3
#
_entry.id   001340225eb649126a2ff0ddfec327b3
#
_cell.length_a   1.000
_cell.length_b   1.000
_cell.length_c   1.000
_cell.angle_alpha   90.00
_cell.angle_beta   90.00
_cell.angle_gamma   90.00
#
_symmetry.space_group_name_H-M   'P 1'
#
loop_
_entity.id
_entity.type
_entity.pdbx_description
1 polymer ?
#
loop_
_entity_poly.entity_id
_entity_poly.type
_entity_poly.pdbx_seq_one_letter_code
_entity_poly.pdbx_strand_id
1 'polypeptide(L)'
;MDRKNYQLLTGIIAIAGIAILMTIIPQCYGQGNVSQPQQGEQVAPNSSQQWPNIHENVITDFNSNVTSPSIQGSAFIHPFAVVIGNCYIGQNVLVAPTAVCRGDEGTPLYIGPFSNMQDGVVIHGLETTVDDNNLDDRRFASNGDRLLGNDTRFDDGYSVYVGENVSLAHGVLIHGPAYVGNNTFVGMESLVFDAKLGNDVAVGVSSTITGGVEVADDKFVPPGSVITTQEEADALPERVGSAYENINTAVVHVNEKLADGYGELGLEMPSASERENVMEGGMLETSRTP
;
A
#
# COMPACT_ATOMS: atom_id res chain seq x y z
N MET A 1 54.57 36.68 -3.32
CA MET A 1 54.43 37.17 -4.70
C MET A 1 53.38 36.26 -5.37
N ASP A 2 52.17 36.59 -5.72
CA ASP A 2 51.48 37.87 -5.80
C ASP A 2 49.97 37.62 -5.59
N ARG A 3 49.34 38.47 -4.80
CA ARG A 3 47.88 38.47 -4.62
C ARG A 3 47.27 39.22 -5.78
N LYS A 4 46.29 38.66 -6.51
CA LYS A 4 45.43 39.39 -7.43
C LYS A 4 43.96 39.31 -7.04
N ASN A 5 43.53 40.44 -6.60
CA ASN A 5 42.23 41.07 -6.49
C ASN A 5 41.03 40.38 -7.20
N TYR A 6 40.03 40.04 -6.38
CA TYR A 6 38.64 39.90 -6.86
C TYR A 6 37.91 41.22 -6.63
N GLN A 7 37.52 41.86 -7.69
CA GLN A 7 36.65 43.03 -7.67
C GLN A 7 35.18 42.59 -7.48
N LEU A 8 34.53 43.20 -6.52
CA LEU A 8 33.06 43.15 -6.35
C LEU A 8 32.40 43.89 -7.53
N LEU A 9 31.49 43.18 -8.21
CA LEU A 9 30.51 43.82 -9.08
C LEU A 9 29.20 43.85 -8.30
N THR A 10 28.86 45.02 -7.78
CA THR A 10 27.53 45.37 -7.26
C THR A 10 26.57 45.65 -8.43
N GLY A 11 25.69 44.70 -8.73
CA GLY A 11 24.59 44.91 -9.68
C GLY A 11 23.35 45.46 -8.97
N ILE A 12 22.98 46.66 -9.32
CA ILE A 12 21.75 47.35 -8.90
C ILE A 12 20.56 46.67 -9.58
N ILE A 13 19.67 46.03 -8.82
CA ILE A 13 18.39 45.52 -9.34
C ILE A 13 17.37 46.65 -9.22
N ALA A 14 16.97 47.21 -10.36
CA ALA A 14 15.87 48.15 -10.46
C ALA A 14 14.53 47.41 -10.30
N ILE A 15 13.75 47.80 -9.28
CA ILE A 15 12.38 47.33 -9.11
C ILE A 15 11.47 48.12 -10.04
N ALA A 16 11.01 47.46 -11.12
CA ALA A 16 9.96 48.02 -11.98
C ALA A 16 8.59 47.67 -11.37
N GLY A 17 7.88 48.69 -10.91
CA GLY A 17 6.52 48.58 -10.40
C GLY A 17 5.54 48.21 -11.53
N ILE A 18 4.80 47.13 -11.35
CA ILE A 18 3.69 46.75 -12.20
C ILE A 18 2.44 47.45 -11.69
N ALA A 19 1.95 48.42 -12.44
CA ALA A 19 0.66 49.05 -12.23
C ALA A 19 -0.43 48.09 -12.70
N ILE A 20 -1.30 47.65 -11.77
CA ILE A 20 -2.48 46.84 -12.08
C ILE A 20 -3.54 47.78 -12.65
N LEU A 21 -3.82 47.66 -13.94
CA LEU A 21 -4.93 48.35 -14.60
C LEU A 21 -6.21 47.57 -14.30
N MET A 22 -7.08 48.11 -13.39
CA MET A 22 -8.43 47.61 -13.24
C MET A 22 -9.28 48.05 -14.43
N THR A 23 -9.59 47.14 -15.30
CA THR A 23 -10.61 47.34 -16.33
C THR A 23 -11.98 47.08 -15.72
N ILE A 24 -12.77 48.16 -15.67
CA ILE A 24 -14.18 48.13 -15.27
C ILE A 24 -14.96 47.51 -16.44
N ILE A 25 -15.53 46.31 -16.22
CA ILE A 25 -16.47 45.67 -17.14
C ILE A 25 -17.87 46.19 -16.83
N PRO A 26 -18.61 46.77 -17.79
CA PRO A 26 -19.99 47.19 -17.54
C PRO A 26 -20.90 45.96 -17.38
N GLN A 27 -21.64 45.93 -16.27
CA GLN A 27 -22.68 44.97 -16.05
C GLN A 27 -23.87 45.23 -16.97
N CYS A 28 -24.09 44.35 -17.96
CA CYS A 28 -25.36 44.30 -18.67
C CYS A 28 -26.40 43.56 -17.78
N TYR A 29 -27.32 44.35 -17.21
CA TYR A 29 -28.53 43.78 -16.60
C TYR A 29 -29.49 43.31 -17.70
N GLY A 30 -29.51 42.04 -18.02
CA GLY A 30 -30.58 41.37 -18.73
C GLY A 30 -31.47 40.64 -17.71
N GLN A 31 -32.70 41.16 -17.46
CA GLN A 31 -33.71 40.40 -16.73
C GLN A 31 -34.23 39.26 -17.62
N GLY A 32 -33.58 38.10 -17.55
CA GLY A 32 -34.13 36.85 -18.01
C GLY A 32 -34.64 36.06 -16.82
N ASN A 33 -35.89 35.69 -16.77
CA ASN A 33 -36.41 34.72 -15.82
C ASN A 33 -35.66 33.39 -15.98
N VAL A 34 -34.58 33.22 -15.22
CA VAL A 34 -33.96 31.92 -15.07
C VAL A 34 -34.77 31.19 -14.00
N SER A 35 -35.61 30.24 -14.42
CA SER A 35 -36.16 29.22 -13.55
C SER A 35 -35.02 28.56 -12.81
N GLN A 36 -35.00 28.70 -11.49
CA GLN A 36 -34.03 28.01 -10.65
C GLN A 36 -34.07 26.52 -10.98
N PRO A 37 -32.92 25.86 -11.20
CA PRO A 37 -32.90 24.40 -11.22
C PRO A 37 -33.48 23.94 -9.90
N GLN A 38 -34.50 23.09 -9.96
CA GLN A 38 -34.99 22.39 -8.78
C GLN A 38 -33.77 21.80 -8.10
N GLN A 39 -33.57 22.16 -6.84
CA GLN A 39 -32.61 21.49 -5.98
C GLN A 39 -32.99 20.02 -6.01
N GLY A 40 -32.22 19.24 -6.77
CA GLY A 40 -32.29 17.78 -6.65
C GLY A 40 -32.15 17.50 -5.17
N GLU A 41 -33.10 16.75 -4.64
CA GLU A 41 -33.11 16.25 -3.29
C GLU A 41 -31.70 15.69 -3.01
N GLN A 42 -30.91 16.41 -2.24
CA GLN A 42 -29.67 15.88 -1.74
C GLN A 42 -30.08 14.75 -0.82
N VAL A 43 -30.05 13.53 -1.35
CA VAL A 43 -30.11 12.34 -0.53
C VAL A 43 -28.91 12.47 0.41
N ALA A 44 -29.18 12.85 1.66
CA ALA A 44 -28.15 12.82 2.70
C ALA A 44 -27.52 11.44 2.65
N PRO A 45 -26.18 11.31 2.59
CA PRO A 45 -25.54 10.01 2.60
C PRO A 45 -26.11 9.26 3.80
N ASN A 46 -26.72 8.11 3.52
CA ASN A 46 -27.28 7.26 4.53
C ASN A 46 -26.19 7.02 5.56
N SER A 47 -26.34 7.49 6.79
CA SER A 47 -25.33 7.41 7.85
C SER A 47 -24.94 5.95 8.21
N SER A 48 -25.60 4.97 7.58
CA SER A 48 -25.31 3.54 7.68
C SER A 48 -24.28 3.03 6.65
N GLN A 49 -23.79 3.87 5.72
CA GLN A 49 -22.77 3.51 4.73
C GLN A 49 -21.38 4.02 5.08
N GLN A 50 -20.98 3.99 6.34
CA GLN A 50 -19.59 4.12 6.67
C GLN A 50 -18.93 2.75 6.39
N TRP A 51 -18.24 2.65 5.26
CA TRP A 51 -17.53 1.44 4.90
C TRP A 51 -16.51 1.13 5.99
N PRO A 52 -16.57 -0.07 6.59
CA PRO A 52 -15.54 -0.46 7.54
C PRO A 52 -14.20 -0.51 6.81
N ASN A 53 -13.11 -0.21 7.51
CA ASN A 53 -11.76 -0.31 6.97
C ASN A 53 -11.32 -1.75 6.64
N ILE A 54 -12.07 -2.75 7.11
CA ILE A 54 -11.89 -4.18 6.79
C ILE A 54 -13.21 -4.67 6.19
N HIS A 55 -13.20 -5.03 4.92
CA HIS A 55 -14.42 -5.46 4.23
C HIS A 55 -14.14 -6.33 3.00
N GLU A 56 -15.18 -6.94 2.49
CA GLU A 56 -15.15 -7.72 1.25
C GLU A 56 -14.95 -6.84 0.00
N ASN A 57 -14.50 -7.47 -1.09
CA ASN A 57 -14.44 -6.82 -2.40
C ASN A 57 -15.84 -6.77 -3.05
N VAL A 58 -15.94 -5.97 -4.10
CA VAL A 58 -17.12 -5.92 -4.98
C VAL A 58 -16.98 -6.89 -6.14
N ILE A 59 -18.12 -7.28 -6.73
CA ILE A 59 -18.14 -8.05 -7.97
C ILE A 59 -17.80 -7.12 -9.15
N THR A 60 -16.91 -7.59 -10.03
CA THR A 60 -16.54 -6.92 -11.28
C THR A 60 -16.53 -7.93 -12.43
N ASP A 61 -16.28 -7.48 -13.65
CA ASP A 61 -16.15 -8.33 -14.84
C ASP A 61 -14.85 -9.15 -14.85
N PHE A 62 -13.83 -8.73 -14.07
CA PHE A 62 -12.57 -9.46 -13.87
C PHE A 62 -12.50 -10.22 -12.54
N ASN A 63 -13.45 -10.03 -11.63
CA ASN A 63 -13.57 -10.76 -10.37
C ASN A 63 -15.04 -10.98 -10.00
N SER A 64 -15.56 -12.16 -10.36
CA SER A 64 -16.95 -12.56 -10.08
C SER A 64 -17.15 -13.09 -8.66
N ASN A 65 -16.09 -13.24 -7.86
CA ASN A 65 -16.16 -13.77 -6.50
C ASN A 65 -16.09 -12.65 -5.46
N VAL A 66 -16.93 -12.77 -4.44
CA VAL A 66 -16.83 -11.94 -3.23
C VAL A 66 -16.02 -12.70 -2.20
N THR A 67 -14.96 -12.07 -1.72
CA THR A 67 -14.07 -12.60 -0.67
C THR A 67 -13.90 -11.57 0.44
N SER A 68 -13.86 -12.03 1.67
CA SER A 68 -13.51 -11.23 2.84
C SER A 68 -12.05 -11.47 3.23
N PRO A 69 -11.38 -10.48 3.84
CA PRO A 69 -10.04 -10.67 4.39
C PRO A 69 -9.99 -11.82 5.40
N SER A 70 -8.90 -12.60 5.34
CA SER A 70 -8.58 -13.64 6.32
C SER A 70 -7.46 -13.15 7.24
N ILE A 71 -7.79 -12.81 8.48
CA ILE A 71 -6.85 -12.19 9.43
C ILE A 71 -6.67 -13.12 10.61
N GLN A 72 -5.42 -13.48 10.93
CA GLN A 72 -5.10 -14.31 12.08
C GLN A 72 -5.29 -13.53 13.39
N GLY A 73 -5.77 -14.22 14.45
CA GLY A 73 -6.23 -13.58 15.69
C GLY A 73 -5.16 -12.83 16.48
N SER A 74 -3.87 -13.03 16.21
CA SER A 74 -2.76 -12.27 16.82
C SER A 74 -2.21 -11.17 15.94
N ALA A 75 -2.77 -10.95 14.73
CA ALA A 75 -2.41 -9.81 13.91
C ALA A 75 -3.07 -8.52 14.44
N PHE A 76 -2.34 -7.43 14.43
CA PHE A 76 -2.89 -6.12 14.78
C PHE A 76 -3.12 -5.28 13.50
N ILE A 77 -4.37 -4.87 13.29
CA ILE A 77 -4.76 -3.97 12.19
C ILE A 77 -5.13 -2.62 12.79
N HIS A 78 -4.33 -1.60 12.47
CA HIS A 78 -4.61 -0.26 12.97
C HIS A 78 -5.96 0.26 12.43
N PRO A 79 -6.80 0.96 13.24
CA PRO A 79 -8.11 1.45 12.80
C PRO A 79 -8.10 2.35 11.54
N PHE A 80 -6.97 2.95 11.18
CA PHE A 80 -6.78 3.74 9.96
C PHE A 80 -6.06 2.97 8.84
N ALA A 81 -5.78 1.68 9.01
CA ALA A 81 -5.36 0.82 7.93
C ALA A 81 -6.58 0.30 7.16
N VAL A 82 -6.39 -0.14 5.93
CA VAL A 82 -7.46 -0.67 5.07
C VAL A 82 -7.09 -2.06 4.57
N VAL A 83 -8.00 -3.03 4.76
CA VAL A 83 -7.83 -4.41 4.27
C VAL A 83 -9.09 -4.83 3.53
N ILE A 84 -8.97 -5.09 2.23
CA ILE A 84 -10.12 -5.35 1.35
C ILE A 84 -9.96 -6.69 0.63
N GLY A 85 -11.04 -7.46 0.56
CA GLY A 85 -11.14 -8.62 -0.31
C GLY A 85 -10.18 -9.74 0.04
N ASN A 86 -9.57 -10.37 -0.96
CA ASN A 86 -8.77 -11.58 -0.83
C ASN A 86 -7.36 -11.30 -0.28
N CYS A 87 -7.28 -10.72 0.91
CA CYS A 87 -6.05 -10.51 1.67
C CYS A 87 -5.96 -11.54 2.81
N TYR A 88 -4.85 -12.28 2.87
CA TYR A 88 -4.49 -13.08 4.03
C TYR A 88 -3.44 -12.34 4.86
N ILE A 89 -3.72 -12.13 6.14
CA ILE A 89 -2.80 -11.51 7.10
C ILE A 89 -2.43 -12.56 8.15
N GLY A 90 -1.15 -12.90 8.22
CA GLY A 90 -0.58 -13.92 9.10
C GLY A 90 -0.59 -13.52 10.58
N GLN A 91 -0.22 -14.48 11.43
CA GLN A 91 -0.11 -14.24 12.89
C GLN A 91 0.97 -13.19 13.19
N ASN A 92 0.75 -12.40 14.23
CA ASN A 92 1.67 -11.36 14.72
C ASN A 92 2.13 -10.35 13.64
N VAL A 93 1.31 -10.17 12.61
CA VAL A 93 1.55 -9.11 11.63
C VAL A 93 1.06 -7.78 12.18
N LEU A 94 1.90 -6.75 12.09
CA LEU A 94 1.49 -5.37 12.32
C LEU A 94 1.09 -4.73 10.99
N VAL A 95 -0.16 -4.25 10.90
CA VAL A 95 -0.62 -3.37 9.82
C VAL A 95 -0.81 -1.97 10.40
N ALA A 96 0.17 -1.11 10.16
CA ALA A 96 0.29 0.23 10.75
C ALA A 96 -0.72 1.24 10.17
N PRO A 97 -0.84 2.46 10.71
CA PRO A 97 -1.75 3.48 10.19
C PRO A 97 -1.57 3.74 8.71
N THR A 98 -2.66 3.89 7.97
CA THR A 98 -2.69 4.19 6.53
C THR A 98 -2.10 3.12 5.60
N ALA A 99 -1.67 1.98 6.13
CA ALA A 99 -1.29 0.83 5.30
C ALA A 99 -2.53 0.20 4.63
N VAL A 100 -2.36 -0.28 3.41
CA VAL A 100 -3.44 -0.81 2.57
C VAL A 100 -3.08 -2.18 2.03
N CYS A 101 -3.91 -3.20 2.27
CA CYS A 101 -3.93 -4.46 1.52
C CYS A 101 -5.23 -4.52 0.73
N ARG A 102 -5.15 -4.45 -0.60
CA ARG A 102 -6.33 -4.42 -1.48
C ARG A 102 -6.34 -5.61 -2.43
N GLY A 103 -7.05 -6.68 -2.02
CA GLY A 103 -7.21 -7.94 -2.74
C GLY A 103 -8.54 -8.03 -3.48
N ASP A 104 -8.90 -7.02 -4.28
CA ASP A 104 -10.16 -6.91 -4.99
C ASP A 104 -10.08 -7.38 -6.47
N GLU A 105 -8.91 -7.76 -6.95
CA GLU A 105 -8.71 -8.26 -8.31
C GLU A 105 -8.65 -9.80 -8.42
N GLY A 106 -9.18 -10.50 -7.42
CA GLY A 106 -9.49 -11.94 -7.44
C GLY A 106 -8.42 -12.83 -6.82
N THR A 107 -7.18 -12.80 -7.31
CA THR A 107 -6.11 -13.68 -6.83
C THR A 107 -5.58 -13.20 -5.47
N PRO A 108 -5.34 -14.12 -4.50
CA PRO A 108 -5.00 -13.75 -3.14
C PRO A 108 -3.70 -12.95 -3.03
N LEU A 109 -3.70 -12.04 -2.05
CA LEU A 109 -2.53 -11.39 -1.50
C LEU A 109 -2.20 -12.06 -0.16
N TYR A 110 -0.98 -12.52 0.01
CA TYR A 110 -0.54 -13.21 1.22
C TYR A 110 0.54 -12.43 1.95
N ILE A 111 0.32 -12.17 3.22
CA ILE A 111 1.30 -11.58 4.14
C ILE A 111 1.59 -12.60 5.23
N GLY A 112 2.81 -13.12 5.24
CA GLY A 112 3.27 -14.17 6.15
C GLY A 112 3.44 -13.72 7.59
N PRO A 113 3.55 -14.69 8.51
CA PRO A 113 3.65 -14.42 9.95
C PRO A 113 4.84 -13.51 10.29
N PHE A 114 4.70 -12.74 11.39
CA PHE A 114 5.74 -11.88 11.97
C PHE A 114 6.26 -10.80 11.01
N SER A 115 5.54 -10.57 9.91
CA SER A 115 5.85 -9.50 8.96
C SER A 115 5.19 -8.19 9.40
N ASN A 116 5.60 -7.07 8.79
CA ASN A 116 4.98 -5.78 9.09
C ASN A 116 4.77 -4.94 7.85
N MET A 117 3.63 -4.27 7.81
CA MET A 117 3.29 -3.23 6.85
C MET A 117 3.29 -1.90 7.61
N GLN A 118 4.37 -1.13 7.48
CA GLN A 118 4.49 0.15 8.16
C GLN A 118 3.61 1.22 7.52
N ASP A 119 3.59 2.43 8.08
CA ASP A 119 2.70 3.51 7.65
C ASP A 119 2.80 3.78 6.14
N GLY A 120 1.65 3.84 5.47
CA GLY A 120 1.57 4.14 4.05
C GLY A 120 1.98 3.02 3.10
N VAL A 121 2.28 1.82 3.59
CA VAL A 121 2.53 0.65 2.73
C VAL A 121 1.29 0.33 1.93
N VAL A 122 1.46 0.05 0.64
CA VAL A 122 0.38 -0.43 -0.23
C VAL A 122 0.76 -1.79 -0.82
N ILE A 123 -0.11 -2.77 -0.63
CA ILE A 123 -0.04 -4.07 -1.31
C ILE A 123 -1.28 -4.21 -2.20
N HIS A 124 -1.07 -4.42 -3.48
CA HIS A 124 -2.12 -4.58 -4.49
C HIS A 124 -1.65 -5.50 -5.61
N GLY A 125 -2.57 -6.15 -6.32
CA GLY A 125 -2.29 -6.98 -7.48
C GLY A 125 -2.76 -6.37 -8.80
N LEU A 126 -2.42 -7.01 -9.91
CA LEU A 126 -3.11 -6.85 -11.18
C LEU A 126 -4.20 -7.91 -11.28
N GLU A 127 -5.19 -7.65 -12.11
CA GLU A 127 -6.16 -8.67 -12.48
C GLU A 127 -5.44 -9.91 -13.07
N THR A 128 -5.85 -11.09 -12.62
CA THR A 128 -5.26 -12.36 -13.01
C THR A 128 -6.13 -13.15 -13.96
N THR A 129 -7.32 -12.62 -14.25
CA THR A 129 -8.29 -13.21 -15.17
C THR A 129 -8.96 -12.09 -15.97
N VAL A 130 -9.09 -12.25 -17.28
CA VAL A 130 -9.83 -11.33 -18.16
C VAL A 130 -10.72 -12.17 -19.09
N ASP A 131 -12.01 -11.84 -19.18
CA ASP A 131 -13.00 -12.57 -20.00
C ASP A 131 -12.95 -14.09 -19.74
N ASP A 132 -12.92 -14.49 -18.47
CA ASP A 132 -12.79 -15.89 -17.99
C ASP A 132 -11.50 -16.61 -18.44
N ASN A 133 -10.53 -15.90 -18.99
CA ASN A 133 -9.24 -16.46 -19.36
C ASN A 133 -8.18 -16.07 -18.32
N ASN A 134 -7.44 -17.07 -17.85
CA ASN A 134 -6.29 -16.84 -16.98
C ASN A 134 -5.19 -16.08 -17.75
N LEU A 135 -4.59 -15.10 -17.08
CA LEU A 135 -3.44 -14.37 -17.59
C LEU A 135 -2.17 -15.00 -17.08
N ASP A 136 -1.29 -15.38 -18.02
CA ASP A 136 0.03 -15.94 -17.69
C ASP A 136 0.89 -14.92 -16.94
N ASP A 137 1.87 -15.44 -16.19
CA ASP A 137 2.91 -14.68 -15.50
C ASP A 137 2.43 -13.69 -14.41
N ARG A 138 1.15 -13.72 -14.04
CA ARG A 138 0.61 -12.81 -13.02
C ARG A 138 0.46 -13.44 -11.64
N ARG A 139 1.01 -14.62 -11.41
CA ARG A 139 0.93 -15.35 -10.12
C ARG A 139 2.25 -15.99 -9.75
N PHE A 140 2.45 -16.08 -8.44
CA PHE A 140 3.54 -16.88 -7.84
C PHE A 140 2.97 -17.99 -6.98
N ALA A 141 3.62 -19.15 -6.99
CA ALA A 141 3.41 -20.15 -5.94
C ALA A 141 4.08 -19.72 -4.64
N SER A 142 3.71 -20.34 -3.51
CA SER A 142 4.28 -20.06 -2.19
C SER A 142 5.79 -20.30 -2.08
N ASN A 143 6.37 -21.10 -2.96
CA ASN A 143 7.82 -21.33 -3.06
C ASN A 143 8.56 -20.34 -3.98
N GLY A 144 7.85 -19.35 -4.52
CA GLY A 144 8.41 -18.31 -5.39
C GLY A 144 8.55 -18.70 -6.86
N ASP A 145 7.97 -19.82 -7.28
CA ASP A 145 7.88 -20.13 -8.72
C ASP A 145 6.83 -19.24 -9.38
N ARG A 146 7.18 -18.60 -10.49
CA ARG A 146 6.19 -17.87 -11.31
C ARG A 146 5.33 -18.88 -12.07
N LEU A 147 4.01 -18.74 -11.99
CA LEU A 147 3.05 -19.69 -12.54
C LEU A 147 2.56 -19.25 -13.91
N LEU A 148 2.55 -20.19 -14.86
CA LEU A 148 1.93 -20.04 -16.16
C LEU A 148 0.50 -20.61 -16.11
N GLY A 149 -0.40 -20.17 -16.99
CA GLY A 149 -1.80 -20.59 -17.00
C GLY A 149 -2.04 -22.09 -17.21
N ASN A 150 -1.03 -22.84 -17.64
CA ASN A 150 -1.05 -24.29 -17.76
C ASN A 150 -0.44 -25.04 -16.56
N ASP A 151 0.08 -24.34 -15.56
CA ASP A 151 0.59 -24.94 -14.32
C ASP A 151 -0.59 -25.49 -13.50
N THR A 152 -0.44 -26.72 -12.98
CA THR A 152 -1.47 -27.35 -12.14
C THR A 152 -1.70 -26.64 -10.80
N ARG A 153 -0.75 -25.80 -10.37
CA ARG A 153 -0.81 -24.97 -9.15
C ARG A 153 -1.36 -23.56 -9.43
N PHE A 154 -1.78 -23.27 -10.66
CA PHE A 154 -2.14 -21.92 -11.07
C PHE A 154 -3.25 -21.32 -10.21
N ASP A 155 -4.27 -22.11 -9.88
CA ASP A 155 -5.41 -21.66 -9.08
C ASP A 155 -5.07 -21.47 -7.58
N ASP A 156 -3.97 -22.08 -7.11
CA ASP A 156 -3.42 -21.92 -5.75
C ASP A 156 -2.39 -20.77 -5.67
N GLY A 157 -2.19 -20.03 -6.74
CA GLY A 157 -1.20 -18.96 -6.84
C GLY A 157 -1.64 -17.66 -6.20
N TYR A 158 -0.66 -16.79 -5.93
CA TYR A 158 -0.82 -15.48 -5.31
C TYR A 158 -0.42 -14.38 -6.31
N SER A 159 -1.19 -13.31 -6.40
CA SER A 159 -0.74 -12.14 -7.17
C SER A 159 0.36 -11.38 -6.41
N VAL A 160 0.31 -11.38 -5.07
CA VAL A 160 1.42 -10.94 -4.22
C VAL A 160 1.64 -11.97 -3.11
N TYR A 161 2.86 -12.39 -2.92
CA TYR A 161 3.28 -13.22 -1.80
C TYR A 161 4.37 -12.51 -1.01
N VAL A 162 4.12 -12.27 0.25
CA VAL A 162 5.09 -11.75 1.22
C VAL A 162 5.35 -12.84 2.25
N GLY A 163 6.58 -13.28 2.38
CA GLY A 163 6.99 -14.37 3.26
C GLY A 163 6.91 -14.03 4.76
N GLU A 164 7.57 -14.83 5.57
CA GLU A 164 7.66 -14.66 7.02
C GLU A 164 8.77 -13.67 7.39
N ASN A 165 8.59 -12.96 8.52
CA ASN A 165 9.59 -12.00 9.04
C ASN A 165 10.01 -10.95 8.01
N VAL A 166 9.08 -10.46 7.20
CA VAL A 166 9.34 -9.43 6.21
C VAL A 166 8.98 -8.05 6.76
N SER A 167 9.89 -7.09 6.60
CA SER A 167 9.60 -5.69 6.93
C SER A 167 9.38 -4.89 5.66
N LEU A 168 8.15 -4.39 5.49
CA LEU A 168 7.81 -3.39 4.49
C LEU A 168 7.80 -2.02 5.17
N ALA A 169 8.85 -1.24 4.95
CA ALA A 169 9.02 0.05 5.62
C ALA A 169 8.09 1.13 5.04
N HIS A 170 8.05 2.30 5.70
CA HIS A 170 7.09 3.36 5.39
C HIS A 170 7.00 3.71 3.90
N GLY A 171 5.80 3.76 3.36
CA GLY A 171 5.54 4.15 1.98
C GLY A 171 5.95 3.14 0.91
N VAL A 172 6.30 1.91 1.28
CA VAL A 172 6.63 0.84 0.31
C VAL A 172 5.39 0.50 -0.52
N LEU A 173 5.58 0.33 -1.83
CA LEU A 173 4.58 -0.23 -2.73
C LEU A 173 5.03 -1.61 -3.22
N ILE A 174 4.26 -2.65 -2.86
CA ILE A 174 4.36 -3.98 -3.47
C ILE A 174 3.16 -4.16 -4.38
N HIS A 175 3.42 -4.21 -5.68
CA HIS A 175 2.36 -4.40 -6.66
C HIS A 175 2.57 -5.70 -7.44
N GLY A 176 1.56 -6.54 -7.46
CA GLY A 176 1.63 -7.82 -8.17
C GLY A 176 1.76 -7.70 -9.71
N PRO A 177 2.29 -8.74 -10.35
CA PRO A 177 2.78 -9.96 -9.72
C PRO A 177 4.07 -9.70 -8.93
N ALA A 178 4.10 -10.07 -7.65
CA ALA A 178 5.29 -9.85 -6.83
C ALA A 178 5.48 -10.96 -5.78
N TYR A 179 6.72 -11.33 -5.55
CA TYR A 179 7.12 -12.25 -4.50
C TYR A 179 8.21 -11.62 -3.64
N VAL A 180 8.03 -11.67 -2.33
CA VAL A 180 9.03 -11.22 -1.35
C VAL A 180 9.32 -12.38 -0.41
N GLY A 181 10.53 -12.91 -0.48
CA GLY A 181 10.99 -14.04 0.33
C GLY A 181 11.13 -13.72 1.80
N ASN A 182 11.34 -14.75 2.60
CA ASN A 182 11.42 -14.65 4.05
C ASN A 182 12.59 -13.76 4.51
N ASN A 183 12.47 -13.19 5.71
CA ASN A 183 13.51 -12.39 6.37
C ASN A 183 13.98 -11.17 5.57
N THR A 184 13.19 -10.71 4.61
CA THR A 184 13.54 -9.62 3.68
C THR A 184 13.12 -8.27 4.26
N PHE A 185 13.98 -7.26 4.08
CA PHE A 185 13.69 -5.86 4.39
C PHE A 185 13.50 -5.07 3.10
N VAL A 186 12.37 -4.39 2.96
CA VAL A 186 12.13 -3.44 1.88
C VAL A 186 12.12 -2.03 2.45
N GLY A 187 13.12 -1.25 2.07
CA GLY A 187 13.35 0.11 2.59
C GLY A 187 12.29 1.11 2.16
N MET A 188 12.16 2.20 2.93
CA MET A 188 11.14 3.23 2.78
C MET A 188 11.03 3.72 1.33
N GLU A 189 9.78 3.97 0.88
CA GLU A 189 9.46 4.52 -0.45
C GLU A 189 10.00 3.69 -1.63
N SER A 190 10.27 2.40 -1.42
CA SER A 190 10.68 1.50 -2.50
C SER A 190 9.48 0.90 -3.20
N LEU A 191 9.66 0.56 -4.49
CA LEU A 191 8.68 -0.09 -5.35
C LEU A 191 9.18 -1.48 -5.76
N VAL A 192 8.34 -2.50 -5.56
CA VAL A 192 8.51 -3.83 -6.13
C VAL A 192 7.27 -4.13 -6.99
N PHE A 193 7.47 -4.23 -8.29
CA PHE A 193 6.39 -4.48 -9.25
C PHE A 193 6.87 -5.46 -10.33
N ASP A 194 6.10 -6.50 -10.59
CA ASP A 194 6.49 -7.54 -11.54
C ASP A 194 7.94 -8.02 -11.27
N ALA A 195 8.18 -8.51 -10.04
CA ALA A 195 9.51 -8.90 -9.60
C ALA A 195 9.46 -9.94 -8.46
N LYS A 196 10.56 -10.68 -8.30
CA LYS A 196 10.79 -11.59 -7.18
C LYS A 196 12.00 -11.15 -6.38
N LEU A 197 11.84 -11.04 -5.08
CA LEU A 197 12.92 -10.93 -4.11
C LEU A 197 13.07 -12.28 -3.41
N GLY A 198 14.29 -12.81 -3.38
CA GLY A 198 14.63 -14.01 -2.63
C GLY A 198 14.53 -13.82 -1.12
N ASN A 199 14.99 -14.81 -0.36
CA ASN A 199 15.05 -14.72 1.09
C ASN A 199 16.26 -13.87 1.52
N ASP A 200 16.15 -13.29 2.73
CA ASP A 200 17.26 -12.53 3.31
C ASP A 200 17.76 -11.36 2.45
N VAL A 201 16.92 -10.81 1.59
CA VAL A 201 17.25 -9.64 0.77
C VAL A 201 17.08 -8.36 1.59
N ALA A 202 18.00 -7.42 1.40
CA ALA A 202 17.87 -6.08 1.95
C ALA A 202 17.76 -5.04 0.83
N VAL A 203 16.60 -4.41 0.70
CA VAL A 203 16.38 -3.32 -0.26
C VAL A 203 16.58 -1.98 0.41
N GLY A 204 17.49 -1.17 -0.12
CA GLY A 204 17.74 0.19 0.32
C GLY A 204 16.58 1.13 -0.02
N VAL A 205 16.50 2.25 0.70
CA VAL A 205 15.42 3.24 0.56
C VAL A 205 15.29 3.76 -0.87
N SER A 206 14.06 4.10 -1.30
CA SER A 206 13.73 4.73 -2.59
C SER A 206 14.26 3.93 -3.80
N SER A 207 14.26 2.59 -3.72
CA SER A 207 14.68 1.71 -4.81
C SER A 207 13.47 1.23 -5.63
N THR A 208 13.68 0.95 -6.92
CA THR A 208 12.68 0.40 -7.82
C THR A 208 13.17 -0.93 -8.38
N ILE A 209 12.39 -1.99 -8.21
CA ILE A 209 12.66 -3.33 -8.75
C ILE A 209 11.46 -3.76 -9.59
N THR A 210 11.66 -3.99 -10.90
CA THR A 210 10.57 -4.30 -11.83
C THR A 210 11.07 -5.02 -13.10
N GLY A 211 10.15 -5.38 -14.01
CA GLY A 211 10.51 -5.92 -15.33
C GLY A 211 10.74 -7.42 -15.34
N GLY A 212 10.09 -8.15 -14.44
CA GLY A 212 10.18 -9.62 -14.38
C GLY A 212 11.47 -10.13 -13.74
N VAL A 213 12.26 -9.26 -13.09
CA VAL A 213 13.55 -9.65 -12.52
C VAL A 213 13.40 -10.50 -11.26
N GLU A 214 14.37 -11.37 -11.04
CA GLU A 214 14.51 -12.16 -9.82
C GLU A 214 15.80 -11.78 -9.10
N VAL A 215 15.69 -11.20 -7.92
CA VAL A 215 16.81 -10.94 -7.01
C VAL A 215 17.06 -12.20 -6.19
N ALA A 216 18.28 -12.74 -6.25
CA ALA A 216 18.65 -13.94 -5.51
C ALA A 216 18.64 -13.72 -4.00
N ASP A 217 18.68 -14.82 -3.22
CA ASP A 217 18.79 -14.78 -1.77
C ASP A 217 20.07 -14.01 -1.33
N ASP A 218 20.03 -13.45 -0.12
CA ASP A 218 21.16 -12.74 0.52
C ASP A 218 21.71 -11.52 -0.24
N LYS A 219 20.96 -10.95 -1.17
CA LYS A 219 21.40 -9.75 -1.92
C LYS A 219 21.05 -8.44 -1.22
N PHE A 220 21.88 -7.44 -1.49
CA PHE A 220 21.66 -6.06 -1.09
C PHE A 220 21.41 -5.18 -2.31
N VAL A 221 20.24 -4.55 -2.35
CA VAL A 221 19.91 -3.51 -3.32
C VAL A 221 20.30 -2.16 -2.71
N PRO A 222 21.30 -1.46 -3.21
CA PRO A 222 21.72 -0.16 -2.65
C PRO A 222 20.61 0.89 -2.73
N PRO A 223 20.55 1.86 -1.80
CA PRO A 223 19.55 2.93 -1.83
C PRO A 223 19.49 3.68 -3.17
N GLY A 224 18.27 3.96 -3.64
CA GLY A 224 18.04 4.67 -4.89
C GLY A 224 18.35 3.86 -6.15
N SER A 225 18.51 2.54 -6.05
CA SER A 225 18.74 1.67 -7.21
C SER A 225 17.48 1.53 -8.06
N VAL A 226 17.68 1.39 -9.38
CA VAL A 226 16.63 1.02 -10.34
C VAL A 226 17.09 -0.27 -11.01
N ILE A 227 16.41 -1.38 -10.71
CA ILE A 227 16.72 -2.73 -11.19
C ILE A 227 15.60 -3.14 -12.14
N THR A 228 15.91 -3.27 -13.42
CA THR A 228 14.95 -3.54 -14.49
C THR A 228 15.36 -4.66 -15.43
N THR A 229 16.57 -5.18 -15.23
CA THR A 229 17.10 -6.29 -16.01
C THR A 229 17.70 -7.36 -15.07
N GLN A 230 17.68 -8.62 -15.52
CA GLN A 230 18.26 -9.71 -14.74
C GLN A 230 19.77 -9.52 -14.54
N GLU A 231 20.46 -8.93 -15.51
CA GLU A 231 21.91 -8.64 -15.40
C GLU A 231 22.20 -7.66 -14.23
N GLU A 232 21.36 -6.64 -14.05
CA GLU A 232 21.45 -5.71 -12.90
C GLU A 232 21.16 -6.43 -11.59
N ALA A 233 20.17 -7.31 -11.55
CA ALA A 233 19.83 -8.09 -10.36
C ALA A 233 20.94 -9.07 -9.98
N ASP A 234 21.52 -9.76 -10.96
CA ASP A 234 22.62 -10.73 -10.77
C ASP A 234 23.93 -10.05 -10.29
N ALA A 235 24.13 -8.80 -10.68
CA ALA A 235 25.29 -7.99 -10.29
C ALA A 235 25.19 -7.37 -8.88
N LEU A 236 24.05 -7.53 -8.18
CA LEU A 236 23.86 -6.96 -6.85
C LEU A 236 24.90 -7.54 -5.84
N PRO A 237 25.41 -6.69 -4.93
CA PRO A 237 26.32 -7.16 -3.89
C PRO A 237 25.58 -8.02 -2.85
N GLU A 238 26.36 -8.76 -2.07
CA GLU A 238 25.86 -9.53 -0.93
C GLU A 238 25.33 -8.61 0.17
N ARG A 239 24.27 -9.04 0.87
CA ARG A 239 23.72 -8.34 2.04
C ARG A 239 24.74 -8.34 3.20
N VAL A 240 25.42 -9.47 3.40
CA VAL A 240 26.44 -9.60 4.43
C VAL A 240 27.60 -8.63 4.16
N GLY A 241 27.94 -7.83 5.15
CA GLY A 241 28.94 -6.75 5.03
C GLY A 241 28.38 -5.41 4.54
N SER A 242 27.10 -5.34 4.16
CA SER A 242 26.43 -4.08 3.82
C SER A 242 26.00 -3.31 5.07
N ALA A 243 25.64 -2.03 4.90
CA ALA A 243 25.05 -1.22 5.97
C ALA A 243 23.65 -1.74 6.42
N TYR A 244 23.04 -2.63 5.64
CA TYR A 244 21.71 -3.18 5.89
C TYR A 244 21.74 -4.64 6.35
N GLU A 245 22.93 -5.20 6.66
CA GLU A 245 23.11 -6.61 7.01
C GLU A 245 22.14 -7.13 8.07
N ASN A 246 21.92 -6.36 9.13
CA ASN A 246 21.10 -6.78 10.28
C ASN A 246 19.84 -5.93 10.49
N ILE A 247 19.48 -5.08 9.53
CA ILE A 247 18.40 -4.11 9.70
C ILE A 247 17.06 -4.80 9.94
N ASN A 248 16.77 -5.87 9.21
CA ASN A 248 15.47 -6.54 9.28
C ASN A 248 15.20 -7.14 10.65
N THR A 249 16.17 -7.79 11.27
CA THR A 249 16.02 -8.40 12.61
C THR A 249 15.57 -7.38 13.66
N ALA A 250 16.16 -6.18 13.63
CA ALA A 250 15.77 -5.12 14.56
C ALA A 250 14.37 -4.58 14.27
N VAL A 251 14.03 -4.40 12.99
CA VAL A 251 12.72 -3.86 12.59
C VAL A 251 11.59 -4.85 12.87
N VAL A 252 11.76 -6.14 12.56
CA VAL A 252 10.80 -7.20 12.90
C VAL A 252 10.55 -7.21 14.40
N HIS A 253 11.59 -7.25 15.23
CA HIS A 253 11.43 -7.26 16.68
C HIS A 253 10.61 -6.07 17.21
N VAL A 254 10.88 -4.86 16.72
CA VAL A 254 10.13 -3.66 17.13
C VAL A 254 8.65 -3.78 16.74
N ASN A 255 8.36 -4.22 15.52
CA ASN A 255 6.98 -4.29 15.02
C ASN A 255 6.18 -5.42 15.67
N GLU A 256 6.80 -6.56 16.02
CA GLU A 256 6.17 -7.59 16.85
C GLU A 256 5.75 -7.03 18.20
N LYS A 257 6.63 -6.28 18.87
CA LYS A 257 6.32 -5.68 20.17
C LYS A 257 5.24 -4.61 20.08
N LEU A 258 5.17 -3.89 18.97
CA LEU A 258 4.09 -2.94 18.72
C LEU A 258 2.75 -3.66 18.45
N ALA A 259 2.75 -4.74 17.68
CA ALA A 259 1.56 -5.55 17.45
C ALA A 259 0.99 -6.09 18.77
N ASP A 260 1.85 -6.71 19.59
CA ASP A 260 1.49 -7.21 20.92
C ASP A 260 0.91 -6.09 21.80
N GLY A 261 1.65 -4.97 21.93
CA GLY A 261 1.27 -3.87 22.83
C GLY A 261 0.00 -3.14 22.41
N TYR A 262 -0.22 -2.92 21.13
CA TYR A 262 -1.47 -2.31 20.65
C TYR A 262 -2.66 -3.27 20.76
N GLY A 263 -2.46 -4.56 20.55
CA GLY A 263 -3.48 -5.57 20.80
C GLY A 263 -3.94 -5.57 22.27
N GLU A 264 -3.00 -5.47 23.23
CA GLU A 264 -3.32 -5.38 24.67
C GLU A 264 -4.11 -4.10 25.03
N LEU A 265 -3.95 -3.00 24.28
CA LEU A 265 -4.71 -1.76 24.51
C LEU A 265 -6.17 -1.84 24.04
N GLY A 266 -6.58 -2.92 23.39
CA GLY A 266 -7.93 -3.08 22.83
C GLY A 266 -8.24 -2.01 21.75
N LEU A 267 -7.24 -1.54 21.05
CA LEU A 267 -7.39 -0.63 19.90
C LEU A 267 -7.84 -1.38 18.64
N GLU A 268 -8.08 -2.66 18.75
CA GLU A 268 -8.66 -3.47 17.68
C GLU A 268 -10.04 -2.94 17.31
N MET A 269 -10.33 -2.97 16.02
CA MET A 269 -11.68 -2.64 15.56
C MET A 269 -12.68 -3.60 16.19
N PRO A 270 -13.79 -3.08 16.75
CA PRO A 270 -14.83 -3.95 17.30
C PRO A 270 -15.24 -5.00 16.28
N SER A 271 -15.45 -6.23 16.70
CA SER A 271 -15.97 -7.30 15.86
C SER A 271 -17.29 -6.88 15.19
N ALA A 272 -17.66 -7.53 14.10
CA ALA A 272 -18.91 -7.20 13.39
C ALA A 272 -20.13 -7.23 14.36
N SER A 273 -20.18 -8.20 15.28
CA SER A 273 -21.24 -8.30 16.30
C SER A 273 -21.22 -7.18 17.33
N GLU A 274 -20.06 -6.68 17.72
CA GLU A 274 -19.95 -5.54 18.66
C GLU A 274 -20.36 -4.23 17.98
N ARG A 275 -20.08 -4.08 16.68
CA ARG A 275 -20.53 -2.92 15.90
C ARG A 275 -22.04 -2.87 15.73
N GLU A 276 -22.71 -3.99 15.52
CA GLU A 276 -24.18 -4.08 15.47
C GLU A 276 -24.81 -3.66 16.80
N ASN A 277 -24.25 -4.12 17.92
CA ASN A 277 -24.78 -3.78 19.26
C ASN A 277 -24.64 -2.29 19.59
N VAL A 278 -23.58 -1.60 19.12
CA VAL A 278 -23.41 -0.15 19.30
C VAL A 278 -24.45 0.63 18.47
N MET A 279 -24.79 0.15 17.28
CA MET A 279 -25.82 0.79 16.45
C MET A 279 -27.21 0.61 17.03
N GLU A 280 -27.56 -0.56 17.58
CA GLU A 280 -28.86 -0.79 18.24
C GLU A 280 -28.98 -0.01 19.55
N GLY A 281 -27.92 0.11 20.34
CA GLY A 281 -27.90 0.90 21.57
C GLY A 281 -28.07 2.39 21.36
N GLY A 282 -27.52 2.95 20.26
CA GLY A 282 -27.67 4.38 19.92
C GLY A 282 -29.07 4.78 19.48
N MET A 283 -29.90 3.85 18.97
CA MET A 283 -31.29 4.14 18.59
C MET A 283 -32.26 4.18 19.78
N LEU A 284 -31.88 3.64 20.94
CA LEU A 284 -32.77 3.59 22.11
C LEU A 284 -32.73 4.86 22.98
N GLU A 285 -31.72 5.70 22.86
CA GLU A 285 -31.61 6.94 23.66
C GLU A 285 -32.30 8.19 23.07
N THR A 286 -32.69 8.17 21.80
CA THR A 286 -33.33 9.34 21.16
C THR A 286 -34.86 9.41 21.31
N SER A 287 -35.48 8.48 22.04
CA SER A 287 -36.95 8.44 22.23
C SER A 287 -37.45 8.94 23.59
N ARG A 288 -36.65 9.69 24.35
CA ARG A 288 -37.10 10.29 25.63
C ARG A 288 -36.90 11.81 25.60
N THR A 289 -37.94 12.50 25.14
CA THR A 289 -38.23 13.85 25.59
C THR A 289 -39.72 14.04 25.76
N PRO A 290 -40.13 14.81 26.78
CA PRO A 290 -41.48 14.87 27.34
C PRO A 290 -42.48 15.63 26.47
#